data_39fc042f9ce8b32daf7bf048ff0b8767
#
_entry.id   39fc042f9ce8b32daf7bf048ff0b8767
#
_cell.length_a   1.000
_cell.length_b   1.000
_cell.length_c   1.000
_cell.angle_alpha   90.00
_cell.angle_beta   90.00
_cell.angle_gamma   90.00
#
_symmetry.space_group_name_H-M   'P 1'
#
loop_
_entity.id
_entity.type
_entity.pdbx_description
1 polymer ?
#
loop_
_entity_poly.entity_id
_entity_poly.type
_entity_poly.pdbx_seq_one_letter_code
_entity_poly.pdbx_strand_id
1 'polypeptide(L)'
;MLVMNPIHLQTLLTIVDEGSFEDAAYILGISPSAVSQRIKALEKTVGRLLLRRSAPVSATEAGEVLMQAARRMALLQAETMANLKERIATIPLSIAINADSLATWFPPVLARVASWDAVTLTLRIEDESHSLNLLRRGDVLGAVTRDPHPAPGCDAIELGTMRYVSVANPWLLDKYTTDGQVDWEAMPALRFGPRDGLQDEGLKTHVQKTHPEPDNAQPIMRRISQIPSAEAFTEATRVGLGWSLLPLQHAQPLLMSGDVVRLDDTILDVPLYWHRWRLESPALEKLTTAVQTAAQTLQQ
;
A
#
# COMPACT_ATOMS: atom_id res chain seq x y z
N MET A 1 16.40 -23.81 26.46
CA MET A 1 15.43 -22.89 25.87
C MET A 1 16.21 -21.79 25.16
N LEU A 2 16.07 -21.64 23.83
CA LEU A 2 16.74 -20.57 23.08
C LEU A 2 16.04 -19.25 23.46
N VAL A 3 16.74 -18.40 24.21
CA VAL A 3 16.22 -17.07 24.58
C VAL A 3 16.74 -16.06 23.55
N MET A 4 15.87 -15.54 22.71
CA MET A 4 16.22 -14.46 21.80
C MET A 4 16.24 -13.12 22.55
N ASN A 5 17.35 -12.38 22.42
CA ASN A 5 17.45 -11.08 23.05
C ASN A 5 16.61 -10.02 22.30
N PRO A 6 15.62 -9.38 22.95
CA PRO A 6 14.79 -8.34 22.30
C PRO A 6 15.60 -7.19 21.68
N ILE A 7 16.73 -6.80 22.30
CA ILE A 7 17.60 -5.75 21.76
C ILE A 7 18.23 -6.17 20.42
N HIS A 8 18.58 -7.44 20.26
CA HIS A 8 19.12 -7.94 18.99
C HIS A 8 18.03 -8.02 17.93
N LEU A 9 16.80 -8.37 18.29
CA LEU A 9 15.64 -8.35 17.39
C LEU A 9 15.33 -6.94 16.92
N GLN A 10 15.32 -5.96 17.83
CA GLN A 10 15.16 -4.56 17.48
C GLN A 10 16.26 -4.09 16.51
N THR A 11 17.51 -4.49 16.76
CA THR A 11 18.64 -4.15 15.88
C THR A 11 18.43 -4.71 14.47
N LEU A 12 17.94 -5.95 14.34
CA LEU A 12 17.61 -6.56 13.05
C LEU A 12 16.54 -5.75 12.31
N LEU A 13 15.45 -5.37 12.99
CA LEU A 13 14.38 -4.56 12.41
C LEU A 13 14.91 -3.22 11.92
N THR A 14 15.66 -2.50 12.76
CA THR A 14 16.20 -1.17 12.41
C THR A 14 17.13 -1.23 11.20
N ILE A 15 18.00 -2.24 11.07
CA ILE A 15 18.89 -2.37 9.90
C ILE A 15 18.10 -2.54 8.61
N VAL A 16 17.05 -3.36 8.62
CA VAL A 16 16.26 -3.60 7.40
C VAL A 16 15.37 -2.41 7.07
N ASP A 17 14.82 -1.74 8.09
CA ASP A 17 13.98 -0.57 7.91
C ASP A 17 14.78 0.63 7.34
N GLU A 18 16.04 0.83 7.79
CA GLU A 18 16.93 1.89 7.32
C GLU A 18 17.74 1.48 6.08
N GLY A 19 17.84 0.19 5.78
CA GLY A 19 18.61 -0.34 4.65
C GLY A 19 20.12 -0.31 4.81
N SER A 20 20.65 0.13 5.98
CA SER A 20 22.08 0.23 6.26
C SER A 20 22.44 -0.02 7.74
N PHE A 21 23.67 -0.50 7.98
CA PHE A 21 24.20 -0.67 9.34
C PHE A 21 24.55 0.65 10.00
N GLU A 22 24.96 1.62 9.21
CA GLU A 22 25.36 2.96 9.64
C GLU A 22 24.16 3.75 10.12
N ASP A 23 23.06 3.78 9.33
CA ASP A 23 21.82 4.47 9.68
C ASP A 23 21.17 3.81 10.90
N ALA A 24 21.17 2.48 10.95
CA ALA A 24 20.69 1.74 12.13
C ALA A 24 21.50 2.09 13.39
N ALA A 25 22.81 2.24 13.28
CA ALA A 25 23.66 2.65 14.41
C ALA A 25 23.31 4.04 14.89
N TYR A 26 23.06 4.98 13.97
CA TYR A 26 22.62 6.34 14.29
C TYR A 26 21.28 6.34 15.03
N ILE A 27 20.27 5.65 14.49
CA ILE A 27 18.93 5.55 15.10
C ILE A 27 18.96 4.89 16.48
N LEU A 28 19.77 3.83 16.64
CA LEU A 28 19.90 3.11 17.92
C LEU A 28 20.84 3.80 18.94
N GLY A 29 21.53 4.86 18.56
CA GLY A 29 22.48 5.56 19.41
C GLY A 29 23.69 4.72 19.83
N ILE A 30 24.16 3.80 18.97
CA ILE A 30 25.29 2.89 19.24
C ILE A 30 26.28 2.90 18.07
N SER A 31 27.45 2.32 18.27
CA SER A 31 28.45 2.23 17.20
C SER A 31 28.07 1.19 16.12
N PRO A 32 28.47 1.37 14.84
CA PRO A 32 28.26 0.37 13.78
C PRO A 32 28.87 -1.01 14.12
N SER A 33 29.98 -1.03 14.88
CA SER A 33 30.57 -2.28 15.37
C SER A 33 29.67 -2.99 16.37
N ALA A 34 28.97 -2.27 17.26
CA ALA A 34 28.02 -2.84 18.19
C ALA A 34 26.79 -3.40 17.46
N VAL A 35 26.28 -2.69 16.44
CA VAL A 35 25.21 -3.20 15.56
C VAL A 35 25.64 -4.53 14.92
N SER A 36 26.83 -4.57 14.31
CA SER A 36 27.36 -5.78 13.69
C SER A 36 27.53 -6.95 14.68
N GLN A 37 27.96 -6.66 15.91
CA GLN A 37 28.10 -7.67 16.97
C GLN A 37 26.74 -8.24 17.39
N ARG A 38 25.72 -7.40 17.55
CA ARG A 38 24.36 -7.84 17.90
C ARG A 38 23.77 -8.77 16.84
N ILE A 39 23.96 -8.44 15.57
CA ILE A 39 23.48 -9.30 14.45
C ILE A 39 24.25 -10.61 14.43
N LYS A 40 25.58 -10.60 14.55
CA LYS A 40 26.36 -11.85 14.62
C LYS A 40 25.94 -12.75 15.79
N ALA A 41 25.64 -12.15 16.95
CA ALA A 41 25.15 -12.90 18.11
C ALA A 41 23.76 -13.50 17.82
N LEU A 42 22.88 -12.77 17.17
CA LEU A 42 21.54 -13.25 16.78
C LEU A 42 21.65 -14.39 15.75
N GLU A 43 22.44 -14.21 14.70
CA GLU A 43 22.70 -15.22 13.66
C GLU A 43 23.32 -16.50 14.26
N LYS A 44 24.25 -16.35 15.22
CA LYS A 44 24.82 -17.48 15.97
C LYS A 44 23.74 -18.22 16.78
N THR A 45 22.83 -17.49 17.41
CA THR A 45 21.72 -18.07 18.19
C THR A 45 20.76 -18.83 17.29
N VAL A 46 20.42 -18.26 16.11
CA VAL A 46 19.48 -18.86 15.15
C VAL A 46 20.14 -19.96 14.30
N GLY A 47 21.45 -19.91 14.13
CA GLY A 47 22.21 -20.85 13.30
C GLY A 47 22.09 -20.57 11.80
N ARG A 48 21.59 -19.38 11.39
CA ARG A 48 21.40 -18.98 9.99
C ARG A 48 21.76 -17.52 9.81
N LEU A 49 22.16 -17.14 8.59
CA LEU A 49 22.30 -15.75 8.20
C LEU A 49 20.91 -15.11 8.08
N LEU A 50 20.75 -13.93 8.64
CA LEU A 50 19.48 -13.20 8.69
C LEU A 50 19.44 -12.04 7.70
N LEU A 51 20.61 -11.54 7.28
CA LEU A 51 20.73 -10.39 6.39
C LEU A 51 21.53 -10.73 5.12
N ARG A 52 21.08 -10.14 4.01
CA ARG A 52 21.86 -10.05 2.75
C ARG A 52 22.57 -8.71 2.76
N ARG A 53 23.88 -8.71 2.57
CA ARG A 53 24.71 -7.50 2.53
C ARG A 53 24.68 -6.87 1.12
N SER A 54 23.50 -6.55 0.64
CA SER A 54 23.26 -5.77 -0.59
C SER A 54 23.11 -4.28 -0.23
N ALA A 55 23.07 -3.42 -1.19
CA ALA A 55 22.69 -2.02 -1.03
C ALA A 55 21.34 -1.79 -1.74
N PRO A 56 20.25 -1.56 -1.02
CA PRO A 56 20.11 -1.55 0.44
C PRO A 56 20.22 -2.96 1.07
N VAL A 57 20.55 -3.00 2.37
CA VAL A 57 20.56 -4.25 3.16
C VAL A 57 19.14 -4.81 3.23
N SER A 58 19.01 -6.12 3.02
CA SER A 58 17.71 -6.79 3.04
C SER A 58 17.75 -8.07 3.87
N ALA A 59 16.59 -8.55 4.31
CA ALA A 59 16.47 -9.80 5.04
C ALA A 59 16.65 -11.01 4.13
N THR A 60 17.17 -12.10 4.67
CA THR A 60 17.04 -13.45 4.10
C THR A 60 15.67 -14.01 4.43
N GLU A 61 15.29 -15.15 3.86
CA GLU A 61 14.05 -15.85 4.23
C GLU A 61 13.97 -16.13 5.74
N ALA A 62 15.08 -16.58 6.37
CA ALA A 62 15.17 -16.76 7.82
C ALA A 62 15.04 -15.43 8.57
N GLY A 63 15.62 -14.35 8.02
CA GLY A 63 15.48 -13.00 8.54
C GLY A 63 14.04 -12.52 8.50
N GLU A 64 13.31 -12.72 7.41
CA GLU A 64 11.90 -12.33 7.26
C GLU A 64 11.02 -13.02 8.32
N VAL A 65 11.18 -14.33 8.51
CA VAL A 65 10.45 -15.07 9.54
C VAL A 65 10.72 -14.50 10.95
N LEU A 66 11.98 -14.17 11.23
CA LEU A 66 12.35 -13.62 12.54
C LEU A 66 11.85 -12.18 12.72
N MET A 67 11.88 -11.36 11.69
CA MET A 67 11.34 -9.99 11.69
C MET A 67 9.83 -9.98 11.97
N GLN A 68 9.06 -10.88 11.35
CA GLN A 68 7.64 -11.04 11.65
C GLN A 68 7.40 -11.30 13.13
N ALA A 69 8.15 -12.24 13.71
CA ALA A 69 8.05 -12.54 15.13
C ALA A 69 8.46 -11.34 16.00
N ALA A 70 9.56 -10.67 15.65
CA ALA A 70 10.08 -9.50 16.37
C ALA A 70 9.08 -8.34 16.38
N ARG A 71 8.42 -8.02 15.26
CA ARG A 71 7.41 -6.94 15.19
C ARG A 71 6.18 -7.25 16.04
N ARG A 72 5.71 -8.52 16.04
CA ARG A 72 4.60 -8.95 16.91
C ARG A 72 4.97 -8.82 18.38
N MET A 73 6.17 -9.25 18.76
CA MET A 73 6.66 -9.11 20.13
C MET A 73 6.78 -7.64 20.54
N ALA A 74 7.28 -6.78 19.66
CA ALA A 74 7.41 -5.35 19.91
C ALA A 74 6.03 -4.69 20.14
N LEU A 75 5.01 -5.07 19.37
CA LEU A 75 3.65 -4.58 19.55
C LEU A 75 3.09 -4.97 20.92
N LEU A 76 3.15 -6.25 21.27
CA LEU A 76 2.67 -6.75 22.57
C LEU A 76 3.42 -6.12 23.75
N GLN A 77 4.72 -5.92 23.61
CA GLN A 77 5.51 -5.21 24.61
C GLN A 77 5.07 -3.77 24.75
N ALA A 78 4.87 -3.03 23.65
CA ALA A 78 4.42 -1.66 23.66
C ALA A 78 3.04 -1.51 24.30
N GLU A 79 2.09 -2.40 24.00
CA GLU A 79 0.77 -2.43 24.63
C GLU A 79 0.85 -2.72 26.13
N THR A 80 1.72 -3.64 26.53
CA THR A 80 1.92 -3.94 27.94
C THR A 80 2.44 -2.73 28.71
N MET A 81 3.45 -2.04 28.15
CA MET A 81 3.99 -0.81 28.75
C MET A 81 2.96 0.32 28.79
N ALA A 82 2.15 0.50 27.75
CA ALA A 82 1.06 1.47 27.73
C ALA A 82 0.02 1.17 28.83
N ASN A 83 -0.32 -0.10 29.02
CA ASN A 83 -1.26 -0.52 30.08
C ASN A 83 -0.71 -0.27 31.50
N LEU A 84 0.60 -0.33 31.68
CA LEU A 84 1.27 0.04 32.94
C LEU A 84 1.32 1.55 33.17
N LYS A 85 0.74 2.34 32.26
CA LYS A 85 0.70 3.83 32.32
C LYS A 85 2.08 4.48 32.35
N GLU A 86 3.08 3.83 31.74
CA GLU A 86 4.36 4.48 31.50
C GLU A 86 4.18 5.60 30.47
N ARG A 87 4.53 6.81 30.85
CA ARG A 87 4.27 8.07 30.10
C ARG A 87 4.89 8.13 28.70
N ILE A 88 5.75 7.18 28.34
CA ILE A 88 6.56 7.18 27.09
C ILE A 88 6.25 5.99 26.19
N ALA A 89 5.37 5.07 26.62
CA ALA A 89 5.06 3.90 25.81
C ALA A 89 4.22 4.29 24.59
N THR A 90 4.75 4.08 23.41
CA THR A 90 4.07 4.32 22.14
C THR A 90 3.77 2.98 21.45
N ILE A 91 2.52 2.76 21.10
CA ILE A 91 2.07 1.57 20.37
C ILE A 91 2.22 1.83 18.87
N PRO A 92 3.18 1.19 18.19
CA PRO A 92 3.38 1.41 16.75
C PRO A 92 2.41 0.54 15.95
N LEU A 93 1.51 1.16 15.20
CA LEU A 93 0.67 0.51 14.21
C LEU A 93 1.20 0.85 12.81
N SER A 94 1.42 -0.17 11.99
CA SER A 94 1.86 -0.01 10.61
C SER A 94 0.92 -0.73 9.66
N ILE A 95 0.49 -0.05 8.60
CA ILE A 95 -0.41 -0.63 7.60
C ILE A 95 0.05 -0.26 6.18
N ALA A 96 -0.22 -1.16 5.24
CA ALA A 96 -0.08 -0.90 3.82
C ALA A 96 -1.45 -0.54 3.23
N ILE A 97 -1.49 0.48 2.39
CA ILE A 97 -2.71 0.98 1.77
C ILE A 97 -2.37 1.60 0.41
N ASN A 98 -3.25 1.44 -0.58
CA ASN A 98 -3.08 2.12 -1.86
C ASN A 98 -3.47 3.61 -1.76
N ALA A 99 -2.92 4.42 -2.66
CA ALA A 99 -3.12 5.87 -2.64
C ALA A 99 -4.58 6.28 -2.76
N ASP A 100 -5.35 5.59 -3.60
CA ASP A 100 -6.76 5.89 -3.83
C ASP A 100 -7.61 5.62 -2.59
N SER A 101 -7.39 4.50 -1.91
CA SER A 101 -8.05 4.20 -0.62
C SER A 101 -7.72 5.25 0.43
N LEU A 102 -6.45 5.65 0.52
CA LEU A 102 -6.01 6.70 1.46
C LEU A 102 -6.69 8.04 1.16
N ALA A 103 -6.84 8.40 -0.12
CA ALA A 103 -7.43 9.67 -0.52
C ALA A 103 -8.97 9.71 -0.47
N THR A 104 -9.64 8.55 -0.49
CA THR A 104 -11.11 8.48 -0.60
C THR A 104 -11.80 8.10 0.72
N TRP A 105 -11.81 6.82 1.06
CA TRP A 105 -12.61 6.29 2.16
C TRP A 105 -11.86 6.16 3.51
N PHE A 106 -10.53 6.20 3.49
CA PHE A 106 -9.70 6.00 4.67
C PHE A 106 -9.57 7.20 5.64
N PRO A 107 -9.71 8.48 5.25
CA PRO A 107 -9.55 9.63 6.15
C PRO A 107 -10.29 9.55 7.48
N PRO A 108 -11.51 8.97 7.59
CA PRO A 108 -12.17 8.78 8.88
C PRO A 108 -11.39 7.89 9.86
N VAL A 109 -10.54 6.97 9.36
CA VAL A 109 -9.67 6.16 10.22
C VAL A 109 -8.62 7.04 10.89
N LEU A 110 -8.03 7.99 10.15
CA LEU A 110 -7.05 8.94 10.69
C LEU A 110 -7.67 9.77 11.82
N ALA A 111 -8.90 10.26 11.62
CA ALA A 111 -9.61 11.02 12.63
C ALA A 111 -9.85 10.20 13.91
N ARG A 112 -10.15 8.90 13.78
CA ARG A 112 -10.30 8.00 14.94
C ARG A 112 -8.97 7.74 15.65
N VAL A 113 -7.91 7.43 14.89
CA VAL A 113 -6.58 7.19 15.45
C VAL A 113 -6.04 8.41 16.18
N ALA A 114 -6.32 9.62 15.69
CA ALA A 114 -5.93 10.87 16.33
C ALA A 114 -6.51 11.04 17.75
N SER A 115 -7.59 10.35 18.07
CA SER A 115 -8.21 10.36 19.42
C SER A 115 -7.66 9.28 20.36
N TRP A 116 -6.70 8.45 19.91
CA TRP A 116 -6.15 7.38 20.74
C TRP A 116 -4.86 7.83 21.41
N ASP A 117 -4.78 7.65 22.72
CA ASP A 117 -3.57 7.89 23.47
C ASP A 117 -2.51 6.84 23.13
N ALA A 118 -1.25 7.25 23.15
CA ALA A 118 -0.08 6.40 23.02
C ALA A 118 0.01 5.57 21.70
N VAL A 119 -0.70 5.91 20.63
CA VAL A 119 -0.63 5.21 19.33
C VAL A 119 0.10 6.07 18.30
N THR A 120 1.01 5.45 17.56
CA THR A 120 1.55 6.02 16.31
C THR A 120 1.11 5.17 15.14
N LEU A 121 0.73 5.82 14.03
CA LEU A 121 0.32 5.16 12.80
C LEU A 121 1.32 5.44 11.69
N THR A 122 1.89 4.38 11.12
CA THR A 122 2.75 4.45 9.94
C THR A 122 1.99 3.90 8.74
N LEU A 123 1.81 4.71 7.70
CA LEU A 123 1.20 4.31 6.44
C LEU A 123 2.30 4.04 5.42
N ARG A 124 2.25 2.87 4.79
CA ARG A 124 3.08 2.54 3.63
C ARG A 124 2.17 2.51 2.40
N ILE A 125 2.41 3.46 1.49
CA ILE A 125 1.66 3.52 0.25
C ILE A 125 2.26 2.48 -0.70
N GLU A 126 1.44 1.51 -1.09
CA GLU A 126 1.81 0.46 -2.04
C GLU A 126 0.57 0.10 -2.86
N ASP A 127 0.78 -0.39 -4.07
CA ASP A 127 -0.30 -0.93 -4.90
C ASP A 127 -1.00 -2.10 -4.19
N GLU A 128 -2.31 -2.22 -4.33
CA GLU A 128 -3.12 -3.24 -3.64
C GLU A 128 -2.75 -4.68 -4.03
N SER A 129 -2.11 -4.87 -5.19
CA SER A 129 -1.57 -6.16 -5.61
C SER A 129 -0.24 -6.52 -4.93
N HIS A 130 0.45 -5.53 -4.34
CA HIS A 130 1.76 -5.68 -3.69
C HIS A 130 1.71 -5.55 -2.17
N SER A 131 0.64 -4.97 -1.61
CA SER A 131 0.47 -4.74 -0.17
C SER A 131 0.63 -6.01 0.67
N LEU A 132 0.19 -7.18 0.17
CA LEU A 132 0.36 -8.47 0.86
C LEU A 132 1.82 -8.88 1.07
N ASN A 133 2.74 -8.45 0.20
CA ASN A 133 4.15 -8.78 0.37
C ASN A 133 4.72 -8.08 1.62
N LEU A 134 4.31 -6.84 1.90
CA LEU A 134 4.69 -6.13 3.12
C LEU A 134 4.13 -6.84 4.37
N LEU A 135 2.88 -7.31 4.30
CA LEU A 135 2.27 -8.06 5.40
C LEU A 135 2.98 -9.40 5.63
N ARG A 136 3.26 -10.18 4.55
CA ARG A 136 3.98 -11.45 4.63
C ARG A 136 5.39 -11.30 5.21
N ARG A 137 6.07 -10.21 4.89
CA ARG A 137 7.42 -9.91 5.44
C ARG A 137 7.36 -9.34 6.86
N GLY A 138 6.17 -9.04 7.37
CA GLY A 138 5.97 -8.42 8.67
C GLY A 138 6.31 -6.93 8.70
N ASP A 139 6.47 -6.28 7.54
CA ASP A 139 6.74 -4.85 7.44
C ASP A 139 5.55 -4.01 7.90
N VAL A 140 4.35 -4.59 7.86
CA VAL A 140 3.10 -4.00 8.34
C VAL A 140 2.28 -5.01 9.14
N LEU A 141 1.40 -4.51 10.00
CA LEU A 141 0.48 -5.31 10.83
C LEU A 141 -0.85 -5.58 10.12
N GLY A 142 -1.21 -4.73 9.17
CA GLY A 142 -2.37 -4.88 8.33
C GLY A 142 -2.15 -4.31 6.94
N ALA A 143 -2.96 -4.73 5.98
CA ALA A 143 -2.88 -4.29 4.59
C ALA A 143 -4.25 -4.24 3.94
N VAL A 144 -4.48 -3.21 3.13
CA VAL A 144 -5.59 -3.17 2.17
C VAL A 144 -5.10 -3.81 0.87
N THR A 145 -5.84 -4.77 0.33
CA THR A 145 -5.44 -5.57 -0.83
C THR A 145 -6.65 -6.01 -1.67
N ARG A 146 -6.42 -6.45 -2.90
CA ARG A 146 -7.42 -7.06 -3.79
C ARG A 146 -7.55 -8.58 -3.60
N ASP A 147 -6.64 -9.23 -2.91
CA ASP A 147 -6.62 -10.68 -2.75
C ASP A 147 -7.61 -11.11 -1.64
N PRO A 148 -8.61 -11.94 -1.93
CA PRO A 148 -9.54 -12.45 -0.91
C PRO A 148 -8.90 -13.49 0.02
N HIS A 149 -7.73 -14.05 -0.35
CA HIS A 149 -7.14 -15.17 0.37
C HIS A 149 -6.14 -14.67 1.42
N PRO A 150 -6.34 -14.98 2.71
CA PRO A 150 -5.45 -14.52 3.77
C PRO A 150 -4.04 -15.11 3.64
N ALA A 151 -3.04 -14.29 3.89
CA ALA A 151 -1.67 -14.78 4.06
C ALA A 151 -1.59 -15.72 5.28
N PRO A 152 -0.63 -16.66 5.33
CA PRO A 152 -0.45 -17.53 6.50
C PRO A 152 -0.33 -16.74 7.80
N GLY A 153 -1.15 -17.09 8.80
CA GLY A 153 -1.20 -16.40 10.10
C GLY A 153 -1.96 -15.08 10.10
N CYS A 154 -2.67 -14.75 9.02
CA CYS A 154 -3.50 -13.56 8.90
C CYS A 154 -4.99 -13.92 8.79
N ASP A 155 -5.83 -12.94 9.06
CA ASP A 155 -7.25 -12.94 8.73
C ASP A 155 -7.46 -12.01 7.53
N ALA A 156 -8.49 -12.31 6.71
CA ALA A 156 -8.96 -11.45 5.63
C ALA A 156 -10.41 -11.08 5.89
N ILE A 157 -10.73 -9.80 5.75
CA ILE A 157 -12.07 -9.24 5.97
C ILE A 157 -12.43 -8.44 4.73
N GLU A 158 -13.56 -8.74 4.12
CA GLU A 158 -14.08 -7.97 2.99
C GLU A 158 -14.46 -6.56 3.42
N LEU A 159 -14.01 -5.55 2.68
CA LEU A 159 -14.31 -4.15 2.93
C LEU A 159 -15.42 -3.62 2.02
N GLY A 160 -15.51 -4.12 0.81
CA GLY A 160 -16.41 -3.67 -0.25
C GLY A 160 -15.67 -3.46 -1.56
N THR A 161 -16.26 -2.69 -2.46
CA THR A 161 -15.75 -2.51 -3.83
C THR A 161 -15.50 -1.04 -4.14
N MET A 162 -14.28 -0.72 -4.54
CA MET A 162 -13.95 0.59 -5.09
C MET A 162 -14.25 0.60 -6.58
N ARG A 163 -15.02 1.58 -7.02
CA ARG A 163 -15.44 1.73 -8.41
C ARG A 163 -14.62 2.78 -9.11
N TYR A 164 -14.15 2.45 -10.31
CA TYR A 164 -13.37 3.34 -11.16
C TYR A 164 -14.09 3.59 -12.47
N VAL A 165 -13.90 4.78 -13.01
CA VAL A 165 -14.44 5.20 -14.31
C VAL A 165 -13.32 5.80 -15.16
N SER A 166 -13.36 5.50 -16.46
CA SER A 166 -12.43 6.09 -17.44
C SER A 166 -12.89 7.51 -17.76
N VAL A 167 -12.02 8.48 -17.53
CA VAL A 167 -12.31 9.90 -17.74
C VAL A 167 -11.17 10.64 -18.45
N ALA A 168 -11.51 11.69 -19.15
CA ALA A 168 -10.56 12.64 -19.73
C ALA A 168 -11.14 14.06 -19.72
N ASN A 169 -10.27 15.05 -19.86
CA ASN A 169 -10.70 16.41 -20.17
C ASN A 169 -11.43 16.45 -21.53
N PRO A 170 -12.54 17.22 -21.68
CA PRO A 170 -13.31 17.25 -22.91
C PRO A 170 -12.49 17.57 -24.17
N TRP A 171 -11.55 18.55 -24.10
CA TRP A 171 -10.73 18.90 -25.27
C TRP A 171 -9.76 17.78 -25.67
N LEU A 172 -9.29 16.96 -24.69
CA LEU A 172 -8.43 15.82 -24.97
C LEU A 172 -9.24 14.74 -25.69
N LEU A 173 -10.46 14.47 -25.24
CA LEU A 173 -11.36 13.53 -25.90
C LEU A 173 -11.67 13.98 -27.33
N ASP A 174 -12.06 15.21 -27.52
CA ASP A 174 -12.38 15.78 -28.86
C ASP A 174 -11.19 15.62 -29.83
N LYS A 175 -9.98 15.93 -29.36
CA LYS A 175 -8.75 15.82 -30.16
C LYS A 175 -8.43 14.38 -30.62
N TYR A 176 -8.79 13.37 -29.85
CA TYR A 176 -8.51 11.97 -30.14
C TYR A 176 -9.75 11.14 -30.49
N THR A 177 -10.83 11.84 -30.91
CA THR A 177 -12.04 11.20 -31.44
C THR A 177 -12.18 11.52 -32.91
N THR A 178 -12.33 10.49 -33.76
CA THR A 178 -12.61 10.64 -35.18
C THR A 178 -13.84 9.77 -35.52
N ASP A 179 -14.82 10.39 -36.19
CA ASP A 179 -16.08 9.72 -36.57
C ASP A 179 -16.80 9.02 -35.38
N GLY A 180 -16.71 9.65 -34.19
CA GLY A 180 -17.32 9.13 -32.95
C GLY A 180 -16.56 7.95 -32.30
N GLN A 181 -15.39 7.61 -32.80
CA GLN A 181 -14.53 6.58 -32.24
C GLN A 181 -13.31 7.20 -31.55
N VAL A 182 -13.06 6.80 -30.31
CA VAL A 182 -11.90 7.22 -29.53
C VAL A 182 -10.67 6.43 -29.94
N ASP A 183 -9.60 7.12 -30.30
CA ASP A 183 -8.28 6.53 -30.53
C ASP A 183 -7.56 6.34 -29.19
N TRP A 184 -7.84 5.24 -28.53
CA TRP A 184 -7.25 4.86 -27.24
C TRP A 184 -5.74 4.64 -27.31
N GLU A 185 -5.21 4.29 -28.48
CA GLU A 185 -3.79 4.03 -28.67
C GLU A 185 -2.98 5.31 -28.76
N ALA A 186 -3.51 6.31 -29.47
CA ALA A 186 -2.84 7.60 -29.65
C ALA A 186 -3.06 8.55 -28.45
N MET A 187 -4.19 8.43 -27.75
CA MET A 187 -4.52 9.33 -26.65
C MET A 187 -3.56 9.15 -25.45
N PRO A 188 -2.91 10.24 -24.98
CA PRO A 188 -2.04 10.18 -23.81
C PRO A 188 -2.77 9.64 -22.60
N ALA A 189 -2.07 8.83 -21.78
CA ALA A 189 -2.60 8.29 -20.56
C ALA A 189 -1.77 8.68 -19.34
N LEU A 190 -2.38 8.64 -18.18
CA LEU A 190 -1.73 8.80 -16.91
C LEU A 190 -1.48 7.43 -16.26
N ARG A 191 -0.46 7.36 -15.43
CA ARG A 191 -0.13 6.21 -14.59
C ARG A 191 0.34 6.72 -13.23
N PHE A 192 -0.09 6.09 -12.15
CA PHE A 192 0.33 6.49 -10.81
C PHE A 192 1.81 6.14 -10.57
N GLY A 193 2.21 4.94 -10.93
CA GLY A 193 3.57 4.44 -10.72
C GLY A 193 3.97 3.38 -11.75
N PRO A 194 5.23 2.93 -11.74
CA PRO A 194 5.70 1.92 -12.69
C PRO A 194 5.02 0.56 -12.51
N ARG A 195 4.41 0.31 -11.35
CA ARG A 195 3.68 -0.92 -11.00
C ARG A 195 2.17 -0.77 -11.05
N ASP A 196 1.65 0.38 -11.49
CA ASP A 196 0.22 0.63 -11.62
C ASP A 196 -0.36 -0.23 -12.76
N GLY A 197 -0.90 -1.38 -12.37
CA GLY A 197 -1.57 -2.32 -13.29
C GLY A 197 -3.01 -1.92 -13.63
N LEU A 198 -3.63 -1.04 -12.83
CA LEU A 198 -5.04 -0.68 -12.99
C LEU A 198 -5.30 0.05 -14.32
N GLN A 199 -4.46 1.01 -14.68
CA GLN A 199 -4.55 1.73 -15.95
C GLN A 199 -4.34 0.80 -17.15
N ASP A 200 -3.46 -0.19 -17.03
CA ASP A 200 -3.22 -1.18 -18.08
C ASP A 200 -4.40 -2.16 -18.21
N GLU A 201 -5.03 -2.53 -17.08
CA GLU A 201 -6.25 -3.34 -17.05
C GLU A 201 -7.42 -2.62 -17.73
N GLY A 202 -7.62 -1.34 -17.39
CA GLY A 202 -8.61 -0.47 -18.04
C GLY A 202 -8.39 -0.36 -19.54
N LEU A 203 -7.13 -0.13 -19.97
CA LEU A 203 -6.82 -0.05 -21.39
C LEU A 203 -7.11 -1.34 -22.14
N LYS A 204 -6.68 -2.49 -21.59
CA LYS A 204 -6.96 -3.80 -22.20
C LYS A 204 -8.46 -4.01 -22.41
N THR A 205 -9.27 -3.60 -21.43
CA THR A 205 -10.73 -3.70 -21.52
C THR A 205 -11.28 -2.86 -22.67
N HIS A 206 -10.73 -1.67 -22.93
CA HIS A 206 -11.17 -0.81 -24.04
C HIS A 206 -10.67 -1.29 -25.40
N VAL A 207 -9.39 -1.66 -25.51
CA VAL A 207 -8.79 -2.16 -26.76
C VAL A 207 -9.42 -3.46 -27.19
N GLN A 208 -9.71 -4.40 -26.27
CA GLN A 208 -10.38 -5.66 -26.60
C GLN A 208 -11.81 -5.46 -27.11
N LYS A 209 -12.51 -4.37 -26.71
CA LYS A 209 -13.83 -4.05 -27.26
C LYS A 209 -13.76 -3.51 -28.68
N THR A 210 -12.69 -2.80 -29.03
CA THR A 210 -12.51 -2.19 -30.36
C THR A 210 -11.79 -3.09 -31.36
N HIS A 211 -10.90 -3.98 -30.88
CA HIS A 211 -10.09 -4.89 -31.69
C HIS A 211 -10.11 -6.30 -31.11
N PRO A 212 -11.01 -7.20 -31.53
CA PRO A 212 -11.17 -8.53 -30.94
C PRO A 212 -10.09 -9.57 -31.29
N GLU A 213 -9.06 -9.21 -32.05
CA GLU A 213 -7.96 -10.14 -32.44
C GLU A 213 -6.76 -10.01 -31.45
N PRO A 214 -6.44 -11.02 -30.63
CA PRO A 214 -5.59 -10.82 -29.46
C PRO A 214 -4.11 -11.22 -29.55
N ASP A 215 -3.63 -11.88 -30.61
CA ASP A 215 -2.37 -12.65 -30.42
C ASP A 215 -1.07 -12.02 -30.95
N ASN A 216 -1.11 -10.85 -31.60
CA ASN A 216 0.09 -10.19 -32.10
C ASN A 216 0.14 -8.67 -31.84
N ALA A 217 -0.51 -8.16 -30.83
CA ALA A 217 -0.47 -6.75 -30.51
C ALA A 217 0.94 -6.33 -30.13
N GLN A 218 1.61 -5.58 -30.99
CA GLN A 218 2.81 -4.84 -30.63
C GLN A 218 2.51 -3.96 -29.41
N PRO A 219 3.47 -3.77 -28.46
CA PRO A 219 3.25 -2.90 -27.33
C PRO A 219 2.86 -1.50 -27.82
N ILE A 220 1.69 -1.04 -27.39
CA ILE A 220 1.13 0.26 -27.77
C ILE A 220 2.08 1.34 -27.27
N MET A 221 2.79 1.99 -28.18
CA MET A 221 3.72 3.09 -27.90
C MET A 221 2.94 4.39 -27.73
N ARG A 222 2.21 4.54 -26.61
CA ARG A 222 1.53 5.79 -26.28
C ARG A 222 2.33 6.64 -25.30
N ARG A 223 2.02 7.92 -25.25
CA ARG A 223 2.59 8.84 -24.24
C ARG A 223 1.96 8.55 -22.89
N ILE A 224 2.78 8.17 -21.92
CA ILE A 224 2.38 7.91 -20.55
C ILE A 224 3.09 8.91 -19.65
N SER A 225 2.32 9.70 -18.89
CA SER A 225 2.84 10.55 -17.82
C SER A 225 2.64 9.86 -16.49
N GLN A 226 3.68 9.85 -15.64
CA GLN A 226 3.67 9.19 -14.35
C GLN A 226 3.53 10.22 -13.24
N ILE A 227 2.47 10.12 -12.43
CA ILE A 227 2.10 11.08 -11.39
C ILE A 227 1.84 10.34 -10.06
N PRO A 228 2.81 10.24 -9.14
CA PRO A 228 2.70 9.44 -7.91
C PRO A 228 2.05 10.22 -6.75
N SER A 229 0.95 10.90 -7.00
CA SER A 229 0.14 11.61 -6.01
C SER A 229 -1.31 11.59 -6.45
N ALA A 230 -2.23 11.15 -5.60
CA ALA A 230 -3.65 11.07 -5.94
C ALA A 230 -4.26 12.44 -6.30
N GLU A 231 -3.87 13.50 -5.58
CA GLU A 231 -4.32 14.88 -5.86
C GLU A 231 -3.79 15.37 -7.20
N ALA A 232 -2.46 15.24 -7.42
CA ALA A 232 -1.84 15.66 -8.67
C ALA A 232 -2.29 14.81 -9.87
N PHE A 233 -2.60 13.55 -9.65
CA PHE A 233 -3.14 12.64 -10.66
C PHE A 233 -4.53 13.08 -11.12
N THR A 234 -5.39 13.42 -10.18
CA THR A 234 -6.73 13.98 -10.43
C THR A 234 -6.63 15.31 -11.18
N GLU A 235 -5.73 16.20 -10.75
CA GLU A 235 -5.50 17.49 -11.41
C GLU A 235 -4.92 17.32 -12.84
N ALA A 236 -3.96 16.40 -13.02
CA ALA A 236 -3.40 16.09 -14.34
C ALA A 236 -4.47 15.57 -15.32
N THR A 237 -5.44 14.80 -14.83
CA THR A 237 -6.60 14.37 -15.61
C THR A 237 -7.48 15.56 -15.96
N ARG A 238 -7.78 16.42 -14.99
CA ARG A 238 -8.61 17.61 -15.15
C ARG A 238 -8.05 18.58 -16.21
N VAL A 239 -6.74 18.80 -16.21
CA VAL A 239 -6.08 19.70 -17.20
C VAL A 239 -5.79 19.03 -18.54
N GLY A 240 -6.12 17.75 -18.71
CA GLY A 240 -5.98 17.02 -19.98
C GLY A 240 -4.56 16.58 -20.31
N LEU A 241 -3.70 16.33 -19.31
CA LEU A 241 -2.37 15.76 -19.55
C LEU A 241 -2.45 14.33 -20.11
N GLY A 242 -3.52 13.61 -19.77
CA GLY A 242 -3.86 12.29 -20.26
C GLY A 242 -5.23 11.85 -19.73
N TRP A 243 -5.75 10.77 -20.29
CA TRP A 243 -6.90 10.09 -19.73
C TRP A 243 -6.49 9.19 -18.55
N SER A 244 -7.41 8.88 -17.66
CA SER A 244 -7.15 8.02 -16.51
C SER A 244 -8.38 7.26 -16.04
N LEU A 245 -8.15 6.20 -15.27
CA LEU A 245 -9.13 5.60 -14.37
C LEU A 245 -9.08 6.36 -13.05
N LEU A 246 -10.17 7.02 -12.68
CA LEU A 246 -10.32 7.66 -11.38
C LEU A 246 -11.33 6.90 -10.53
N PRO A 247 -11.10 6.81 -9.21
CA PRO A 247 -12.16 6.43 -8.27
C PRO A 247 -13.40 7.29 -8.52
N LEU A 248 -14.57 6.67 -8.55
CA LEU A 248 -15.84 7.37 -8.81
C LEU A 248 -16.03 8.56 -7.86
N GLN A 249 -15.58 8.44 -6.61
CA GLN A 249 -15.64 9.52 -5.62
C GLN A 249 -14.82 10.76 -6.04
N HIS A 250 -13.67 10.58 -6.70
CA HIS A 250 -12.87 11.69 -7.24
C HIS A 250 -13.39 12.18 -8.59
N ALA A 251 -13.90 11.28 -9.42
CA ALA A 251 -14.41 11.63 -10.73
C ALA A 251 -15.73 12.42 -10.66
N GLN A 252 -16.61 12.08 -9.70
CA GLN A 252 -17.97 12.63 -9.66
C GLN A 252 -18.04 14.17 -9.56
N PRO A 253 -17.28 14.87 -8.71
CA PRO A 253 -17.27 16.32 -8.70
C PRO A 253 -16.83 16.93 -10.04
N LEU A 254 -15.81 16.34 -10.69
CA LEU A 254 -15.28 16.81 -11.96
C LEU A 254 -16.24 16.53 -13.13
N LEU A 255 -16.96 15.43 -13.08
CA LEU A 255 -18.04 15.13 -14.04
C LEU A 255 -19.20 16.11 -13.90
N MET A 256 -19.57 16.46 -12.67
CA MET A 256 -20.65 17.44 -12.41
C MET A 256 -20.28 18.86 -12.84
N SER A 257 -19.02 19.27 -12.70
CA SER A 257 -18.52 20.57 -13.16
C SER A 257 -18.28 20.62 -14.68
N GLY A 258 -18.20 19.46 -15.34
CA GLY A 258 -17.83 19.36 -16.75
C GLY A 258 -16.33 19.48 -17.01
N ASP A 259 -15.49 19.47 -15.98
CA ASP A 259 -14.03 19.51 -16.11
C ASP A 259 -13.47 18.23 -16.75
N VAL A 260 -14.16 17.11 -16.55
CA VAL A 260 -13.89 15.84 -17.24
C VAL A 260 -15.18 15.22 -17.75
N VAL A 261 -15.04 14.32 -18.71
CA VAL A 261 -16.14 13.51 -19.27
C VAL A 261 -15.78 12.03 -19.18
N ARG A 262 -16.79 11.19 -19.08
CA ARG A 262 -16.60 9.73 -19.17
C ARG A 262 -16.25 9.35 -20.60
N LEU A 263 -15.31 8.44 -20.73
CA LEU A 263 -14.89 7.93 -22.04
C LEU A 263 -15.78 6.78 -22.53
N ASP A 264 -16.40 6.07 -21.58
CA ASP A 264 -17.43 5.05 -21.86
C ASP A 264 -18.31 4.83 -20.61
N ASP A 265 -19.25 3.88 -20.69
CA ASP A 265 -20.15 3.50 -19.59
C ASP A 265 -19.58 2.39 -18.69
N THR A 266 -18.34 1.96 -18.93
CA THR A 266 -17.72 0.91 -18.14
C THR A 266 -17.39 1.40 -16.73
N ILE A 267 -17.71 0.59 -15.75
CA ILE A 267 -17.26 0.75 -14.37
C ILE A 267 -16.32 -0.42 -14.08
N LEU A 268 -15.13 -0.14 -13.64
CA LEU A 268 -14.20 -1.15 -13.19
C LEU A 268 -14.37 -1.32 -11.67
N ASP A 269 -14.84 -2.49 -11.27
CA ASP A 269 -15.05 -2.85 -9.88
C ASP A 269 -13.80 -3.52 -9.32
N VAL A 270 -13.25 -2.93 -8.26
CA VAL A 270 -12.05 -3.39 -7.57
C VAL A 270 -12.43 -3.81 -6.15
N PRO A 271 -12.59 -5.10 -5.87
CA PRO A 271 -12.88 -5.58 -4.52
C PRO A 271 -11.69 -5.33 -3.61
N LEU A 272 -11.95 -4.88 -2.38
CA LEU A 272 -10.93 -4.60 -1.38
C LEU A 272 -11.17 -5.43 -0.13
N TYR A 273 -10.05 -5.92 0.42
CA TYR A 273 -10.00 -6.72 1.63
C TYR A 273 -9.02 -6.11 2.63
N TRP A 274 -9.36 -6.17 3.91
CA TRP A 274 -8.47 -5.88 5.01
C TRP A 274 -7.81 -7.17 5.47
N HIS A 275 -6.52 -7.31 5.29
CA HIS A 275 -5.73 -8.38 5.85
C HIS A 275 -5.00 -7.88 7.08
N ARG A 276 -5.01 -8.67 8.15
CA ARG A 276 -4.28 -8.37 9.38
C ARG A 276 -3.65 -9.61 9.99
N TRP A 277 -2.60 -9.44 10.74
CA TRP A 277 -2.07 -10.52 11.54
C TRP A 277 -3.11 -10.99 12.56
N ARG A 278 -3.20 -12.32 12.72
CA ARG A 278 -3.98 -12.96 13.77
C ARG A 278 -3.22 -12.83 15.08
N LEU A 279 -3.45 -11.74 15.79
CA LEU A 279 -2.76 -11.34 17.00
C LEU A 279 -3.78 -10.77 17.99
N GLU A 280 -3.71 -11.22 19.25
CA GLU A 280 -4.50 -10.66 20.35
C GLU A 280 -3.88 -9.31 20.76
N SER A 281 -4.30 -8.24 20.08
CA SER A 281 -3.85 -6.88 20.28
C SER A 281 -5.05 -5.94 20.29
N PRO A 282 -5.38 -5.33 21.45
CA PRO A 282 -6.47 -4.36 21.55
C PRO A 282 -6.33 -3.17 20.60
N ALA A 283 -5.10 -2.70 20.33
CA ALA A 283 -4.85 -1.61 19.40
C ALA A 283 -5.13 -2.01 17.95
N LEU A 284 -4.73 -3.23 17.54
CA LEU A 284 -5.01 -3.75 16.21
C LEU A 284 -6.50 -4.05 16.01
N GLU A 285 -7.22 -4.48 17.04
CA GLU A 285 -8.68 -4.66 17.01
C GLU A 285 -9.40 -3.32 16.85
N LYS A 286 -8.99 -2.28 17.60
CA LYS A 286 -9.54 -0.92 17.43
C LYS A 286 -9.29 -0.40 16.02
N LEU A 287 -8.09 -0.60 15.47
CA LEU A 287 -7.75 -0.20 14.10
C LEU A 287 -8.62 -0.96 13.09
N THR A 288 -8.76 -2.26 13.24
CA THR A 288 -9.62 -3.09 12.38
C THR A 288 -11.07 -2.58 12.37
N THR A 289 -11.63 -2.30 13.54
CA THR A 289 -12.98 -1.73 13.67
C THR A 289 -13.07 -0.36 12.98
N ALA A 290 -12.06 0.49 13.13
CA ALA A 290 -12.03 1.79 12.47
C ALA A 290 -12.00 1.66 10.94
N VAL A 291 -11.18 0.74 10.41
CA VAL A 291 -11.07 0.44 8.97
C VAL A 291 -12.41 -0.08 8.43
N GLN A 292 -13.02 -1.09 9.07
CA GLN A 292 -14.31 -1.64 8.66
C GLN A 292 -15.43 -0.59 8.65
N THR A 293 -15.44 0.29 9.67
CA THR A 293 -16.47 1.34 9.74
C THR A 293 -16.28 2.37 8.62
N ALA A 294 -15.05 2.77 8.34
CA ALA A 294 -14.77 3.72 7.25
C ALA A 294 -15.10 3.11 5.87
N ALA A 295 -14.84 1.82 5.70
CA ALA A 295 -15.09 1.09 4.45
C ALA A 295 -16.59 0.85 4.14
N GLN A 296 -17.51 1.13 5.06
CA GLN A 296 -18.95 1.03 4.78
C GLN A 296 -19.40 1.87 3.57
N THR A 297 -18.68 2.93 3.25
CA THR A 297 -18.91 3.74 2.04
C THR A 297 -18.61 3.00 0.74
N LEU A 298 -17.85 1.88 0.78
CA LEU A 298 -17.56 1.03 -0.37
C LEU A 298 -18.68 0.01 -0.67
N GLN A 299 -19.64 -0.13 0.24
CA GLN A 299 -20.76 -1.09 0.12
C GLN A 299 -22.02 -0.45 -0.49
N GLN A 300 -21.98 0.85 -0.73
CA GLN A 300 -23.06 1.64 -1.36
C GLN A 300 -22.79 1.80 -2.86
#